data_9db1af762f5ff1aa85cf91c83c8b3b78
#
_entry.id   9db1af762f5ff1aa85cf91c83c8b3b78
#
_cell.length_a   1.000
_cell.length_b   1.000
_cell.length_c   1.000
_cell.angle_alpha   90.00
_cell.angle_beta   90.00
_cell.angle_gamma   90.00
#
_symmetry.space_group_name_H-M   'P 1'
#
loop_
_entity.id
_entity.type
_entity.pdbx_description
1 polymer ?
#
loop_
_entity_poly.entity_id
_entity_poly.type
_entity_poly.pdbx_seq_one_letter_code
_entity_poly.pdbx_strand_id
1 'polypeptide(L)'
;MPGRNPESKPEVKPAAIRPHAKPAVKPSDVIVEEKVEVVQKEEKPVAEKITIGELHLSGCTGCLVTLADTYEGLFKLLDNYADLVYALTLVDVRHVPEMDVCLVEGSCCLDDKLSVEELKEAREKSKVLVAYGGCAAYGNITRFCRGGQWNQPGQEAFVPISEVVDVDLYIPSCPPCPQEVRNVAVMAYLLLRGNEEQKKLATAYLTPLMQLAQRGNEACG
;
A
#
# COMPACT_ATOMS: atom_id res chain seq x y z
N MET A 1 -8.06 49.38 -32.39
CA MET A 1 -7.06 48.96 -31.40
C MET A 1 -5.87 48.39 -32.16
N PRO A 2 -4.62 48.88 -31.98
CA PRO A 2 -3.48 48.44 -32.78
C PRO A 2 -2.95 47.10 -32.28
N GLY A 3 -2.50 46.28 -33.24
CA GLY A 3 -2.07 44.92 -33.06
C GLY A 3 -0.84 44.75 -32.16
N ARG A 4 -0.85 43.73 -31.32
CA ARG A 4 0.33 43.24 -30.58
C ARG A 4 1.21 42.43 -31.52
N ASN A 5 2.44 42.90 -31.68
CA ASN A 5 3.53 42.19 -32.33
C ASN A 5 3.88 40.90 -31.53
N PRO A 6 4.04 39.72 -32.14
CA PRO A 6 4.46 38.53 -31.43
C PRO A 6 5.96 38.62 -31.13
N GLU A 7 6.30 38.89 -29.87
CA GLU A 7 7.67 38.86 -29.40
C GLU A 7 8.20 37.40 -29.46
N SER A 8 9.39 37.28 -30.05
CA SER A 8 10.15 36.07 -30.24
C SER A 8 10.41 35.35 -28.89
N LYS A 9 9.97 34.10 -28.79
CA LYS A 9 10.31 33.24 -27.66
C LYS A 9 11.84 33.04 -27.60
N PRO A 10 12.48 33.14 -26.43
CA PRO A 10 13.90 32.85 -26.30
C PRO A 10 14.15 31.36 -26.60
N GLU A 11 15.11 31.13 -27.47
CA GLU A 11 15.59 29.81 -27.87
C GLU A 11 16.34 29.17 -26.69
N VAL A 12 15.71 28.19 -26.04
CA VAL A 12 16.33 27.44 -24.94
C VAL A 12 17.28 26.42 -25.58
N LYS A 13 18.59 26.67 -25.51
CA LYS A 13 19.60 25.69 -25.90
C LYS A 13 19.52 24.47 -24.96
N PRO A 14 19.47 23.24 -25.49
CA PRO A 14 19.46 22.05 -24.64
C PRO A 14 20.78 21.97 -23.86
N ALA A 15 20.68 21.80 -22.54
CA ALA A 15 21.84 21.59 -21.68
C ALA A 15 22.54 20.29 -22.10
N ALA A 16 23.84 20.36 -22.34
CA ALA A 16 24.65 19.21 -22.68
C ALA A 16 24.64 18.20 -21.49
N ILE A 17 24.06 17.04 -21.72
CA ILE A 17 24.08 15.92 -20.76
C ILE A 17 25.52 15.43 -20.69
N ARG A 18 26.20 15.67 -19.57
CA ARG A 18 27.52 15.08 -19.31
C ARG A 18 27.35 13.57 -19.11
N PRO A 19 28.06 12.71 -19.85
CA PRO A 19 27.99 11.28 -19.60
C PRO A 19 28.57 10.99 -18.23
N HIS A 20 27.78 10.37 -17.35
CA HIS A 20 28.29 9.82 -16.09
C HIS A 20 29.25 8.68 -16.40
N ALA A 21 30.53 8.89 -16.10
CA ALA A 21 31.53 7.83 -16.18
C ALA A 21 31.15 6.74 -15.15
N LYS A 22 30.77 5.55 -15.63
CA LYS A 22 30.59 4.38 -14.78
C LYS A 22 31.98 4.00 -14.23
N PRO A 23 32.13 3.76 -12.91
CA PRO A 23 33.36 3.17 -12.39
C PRO A 23 33.53 1.78 -13.02
N ALA A 24 34.70 1.53 -13.59
CA ALA A 24 35.05 0.23 -14.15
C ALA A 24 35.28 -0.75 -12.98
N VAL A 25 34.27 -1.59 -12.73
CA VAL A 25 34.42 -2.76 -11.83
C VAL A 25 35.20 -3.82 -12.62
N LYS A 26 36.38 -4.20 -12.13
CA LYS A 26 37.16 -5.27 -12.73
C LYS A 26 36.47 -6.61 -12.53
N PRO A 27 36.42 -7.49 -13.56
CA PRO A 27 35.71 -8.79 -13.47
C PRO A 27 36.30 -9.78 -12.44
N SER A 28 37.41 -9.48 -11.83
CA SER A 28 38.11 -10.37 -10.89
C SER A 28 37.58 -10.33 -9.45
N ASP A 29 36.64 -9.39 -9.12
CA ASP A 29 36.23 -9.16 -7.73
C ASP A 29 34.88 -9.76 -7.39
N VAL A 30 34.31 -10.61 -8.25
CA VAL A 30 32.99 -11.25 -8.07
C VAL A 30 33.12 -12.77 -8.08
N ILE A 31 34.02 -13.33 -7.29
CA ILE A 31 33.93 -14.76 -6.95
C ILE A 31 34.31 -14.89 -5.47
N VAL A 32 33.33 -14.65 -4.61
CA VAL A 32 33.35 -15.24 -3.26
C VAL A 32 32.49 -16.50 -3.39
N GLU A 33 33.14 -17.66 -3.50
CA GLU A 33 32.51 -18.96 -3.28
C GLU A 33 32.10 -19.02 -1.79
N GLU A 34 30.93 -18.51 -1.49
CA GLU A 34 30.29 -18.73 -0.22
C GLU A 34 29.79 -20.19 -0.22
N LYS A 35 30.49 -21.05 0.51
CA LYS A 35 30.04 -22.40 0.82
C LYS A 35 28.65 -22.30 1.42
N VAL A 36 27.65 -22.68 0.63
CA VAL A 36 26.30 -22.88 1.13
C VAL A 36 26.34 -24.14 2.01
N GLU A 37 26.60 -23.96 3.28
CA GLU A 37 26.23 -24.98 4.26
C GLU A 37 24.72 -25.11 4.23
N VAL A 38 24.27 -26.23 3.68
CA VAL A 38 22.89 -26.67 3.78
C VAL A 38 22.65 -26.99 5.27
N VAL A 39 22.29 -25.95 6.02
CA VAL A 39 21.73 -26.14 7.34
C VAL A 39 20.40 -26.86 7.12
N GLN A 40 20.33 -28.13 7.46
CA GLN A 40 19.08 -28.86 7.61
C GLN A 40 18.26 -28.09 8.66
N LYS A 41 17.35 -27.23 8.14
CA LYS A 41 16.36 -26.58 9.00
C LYS A 41 15.45 -27.67 9.55
N GLU A 42 15.56 -27.90 10.86
CA GLU A 42 14.46 -28.52 11.59
C GLU A 42 13.17 -27.79 11.18
N GLU A 43 12.22 -28.51 10.58
CA GLU A 43 10.90 -27.99 10.27
C GLU A 43 10.22 -27.64 11.58
N LYS A 44 10.36 -26.37 11.98
CA LYS A 44 9.48 -25.83 13.02
C LYS A 44 8.05 -25.95 12.50
N PRO A 45 7.08 -26.35 13.34
CA PRO A 45 5.69 -26.41 12.91
C PRO A 45 5.34 -25.05 12.30
N VAL A 46 4.90 -25.07 11.05
CA VAL A 46 4.48 -23.86 10.31
C VAL A 46 3.35 -23.23 11.12
N ALA A 47 3.62 -22.10 11.73
CA ALA A 47 2.60 -21.35 12.43
C ALA A 47 1.46 -21.05 11.43
N GLU A 48 0.22 -21.14 11.89
CA GLU A 48 -0.95 -20.89 11.04
C GLU A 48 -0.82 -19.52 10.34
N LYS A 49 -0.85 -19.52 9.02
CA LYS A 49 -0.75 -18.30 8.23
C LYS A 49 -1.99 -17.41 8.45
N ILE A 50 -1.81 -16.13 8.29
CA ILE A 50 -2.92 -15.18 8.20
C ILE A 50 -3.36 -15.03 6.74
N THR A 51 -4.63 -14.69 6.52
CA THR A 51 -5.14 -14.37 5.18
C THR A 51 -5.12 -12.87 4.96
N ILE A 52 -4.54 -12.43 3.84
CA ILE A 52 -4.43 -11.01 3.48
C ILE A 52 -5.17 -10.77 2.16
N GLY A 53 -5.95 -9.70 2.12
CA GLY A 53 -6.52 -9.17 0.88
C GLY A 53 -6.08 -7.74 0.61
N GLU A 54 -6.12 -7.35 -0.64
CA GLU A 54 -5.93 -5.96 -1.09
C GLU A 54 -7.14 -5.53 -1.91
N LEU A 55 -7.82 -4.48 -1.43
CA LEU A 55 -8.91 -3.82 -2.14
C LEU A 55 -8.38 -2.54 -2.78
N HIS A 56 -8.45 -2.48 -4.11
CA HIS A 56 -8.04 -1.32 -4.88
C HIS A 56 -9.26 -0.44 -5.22
N LEU A 57 -9.27 0.77 -4.67
CA LEU A 57 -10.25 1.81 -4.98
C LEU A 57 -9.64 2.87 -5.93
N SER A 58 -10.04 4.13 -5.80
CA SER A 58 -9.55 5.22 -6.66
C SER A 58 -8.15 5.66 -6.25
N GLY A 59 -7.15 5.15 -6.92
CA GLY A 59 -5.72 5.39 -6.65
C GLY A 59 -4.85 5.24 -7.88
N CYS A 60 -3.54 5.33 -7.68
CA CYS A 60 -2.53 5.22 -8.74
C CYS A 60 -1.80 3.86 -8.75
N THR A 61 -2.21 2.91 -7.91
CA THR A 61 -1.56 1.59 -7.72
C THR A 61 -0.14 1.68 -7.11
N GLY A 62 0.29 2.87 -6.68
CA GLY A 62 1.64 3.07 -6.14
C GLY A 62 1.87 2.35 -4.82
N CYS A 63 0.84 2.14 -4.01
CA CYS A 63 0.93 1.42 -2.75
C CYS A 63 1.10 -0.09 -3.00
N LEU A 64 0.36 -0.68 -3.96
CA LEU A 64 0.55 -2.07 -4.35
C LEU A 64 1.96 -2.30 -4.94
N VAL A 65 2.47 -1.36 -5.77
CA VAL A 65 3.84 -1.40 -6.26
C VAL A 65 4.84 -1.40 -5.10
N THR A 66 4.61 -0.58 -4.07
CA THR A 66 5.47 -0.55 -2.87
C THR A 66 5.47 -1.87 -2.11
N LEU A 67 4.33 -2.57 -2.05
CA LEU A 67 4.28 -3.93 -1.48
C LEU A 67 5.17 -4.88 -2.29
N ALA A 68 5.11 -4.81 -3.62
CA ALA A 68 5.97 -5.59 -4.51
C ALA A 68 7.45 -5.21 -4.35
N ASP A 69 7.78 -3.94 -4.11
CA ASP A 69 9.13 -3.43 -3.90
C ASP A 69 9.78 -3.90 -2.57
N THR A 70 9.04 -4.61 -1.74
CA THR A 70 9.64 -5.34 -0.61
C THR A 70 10.45 -6.57 -1.06
N TYR A 71 10.40 -6.93 -2.35
CA TYR A 71 11.15 -8.00 -3.03
C TYR A 71 11.11 -9.33 -2.26
N GLU A 72 12.28 -9.81 -1.82
CA GLU A 72 12.39 -11.04 -1.02
C GLU A 72 11.54 -11.01 0.25
N GLY A 73 11.26 -9.83 0.79
CA GLY A 73 10.38 -9.66 1.94
C GLY A 73 8.96 -10.12 1.65
N LEU A 74 8.42 -9.81 0.46
CA LEU A 74 7.10 -10.28 0.03
C LEU A 74 7.08 -11.81 -0.10
N PHE A 75 8.07 -12.40 -0.75
CA PHE A 75 8.16 -13.86 -0.87
C PHE A 75 8.23 -14.55 0.50
N LYS A 76 9.07 -14.04 1.40
CA LYS A 76 9.16 -14.57 2.78
C LYS A 76 7.85 -14.42 3.55
N LEU A 77 7.12 -13.32 3.33
CA LEU A 77 5.80 -13.12 3.93
C LEU A 77 4.80 -14.17 3.42
N LEU A 78 4.72 -14.36 2.10
CA LEU A 78 3.77 -15.29 1.47
C LEU A 78 4.15 -16.75 1.73
N ASP A 79 5.43 -17.07 1.77
CA ASP A 79 5.87 -18.44 2.02
C ASP A 79 5.61 -18.90 3.46
N ASN A 80 5.81 -18.00 4.45
CA ASN A 80 5.87 -18.42 5.84
C ASN A 80 4.76 -17.85 6.74
N TYR A 81 4.14 -16.72 6.38
CA TYR A 81 3.30 -15.96 7.33
C TYR A 81 1.91 -15.64 6.82
N ALA A 82 1.71 -15.53 5.51
CA ALA A 82 0.46 -15.06 4.96
C ALA A 82 0.09 -15.73 3.63
N ASP A 83 -1.22 -15.87 3.40
CA ASP A 83 -1.77 -16.25 2.11
C ASP A 83 -2.52 -15.04 1.52
N LEU A 84 -2.17 -14.65 0.30
CA LEU A 84 -2.85 -13.59 -0.43
C LEU A 84 -4.13 -14.17 -1.05
N VAL A 85 -5.29 -13.85 -0.45
CA VAL A 85 -6.59 -14.43 -0.85
C VAL A 85 -7.40 -13.52 -1.76
N TYR A 86 -7.07 -12.22 -1.79
CA TYR A 86 -7.76 -11.23 -2.62
C TYR A 86 -6.79 -10.13 -3.05
N ALA A 87 -6.68 -9.89 -4.34
CA ALA A 87 -6.05 -8.73 -4.95
C ALA A 87 -6.36 -8.78 -6.44
N LEU A 88 -7.22 -7.92 -6.95
CA LEU A 88 -7.73 -7.99 -8.32
C LEU A 88 -6.64 -8.01 -9.41
N THR A 89 -5.46 -7.49 -9.11
CA THR A 89 -4.32 -7.45 -10.03
C THR A 89 -3.36 -8.65 -9.89
N LEU A 90 -3.42 -9.39 -8.77
CA LEU A 90 -2.45 -10.45 -8.45
C LEU A 90 -3.12 -11.82 -8.29
N VAL A 91 -4.41 -11.86 -7.97
CA VAL A 91 -5.15 -13.10 -7.69
C VAL A 91 -6.43 -13.14 -8.53
N ASP A 92 -6.78 -14.30 -9.07
CA ASP A 92 -7.99 -14.46 -9.89
C ASP A 92 -9.24 -14.75 -9.05
N VAL A 93 -9.49 -13.90 -8.05
CA VAL A 93 -10.70 -13.90 -7.21
C VAL A 93 -11.47 -12.62 -7.46
N ARG A 94 -12.77 -12.72 -7.75
CA ARG A 94 -13.61 -11.60 -8.19
C ARG A 94 -14.66 -11.17 -7.16
N HIS A 95 -14.62 -11.73 -5.97
CA HIS A 95 -15.50 -11.37 -4.85
C HIS A 95 -14.66 -11.25 -3.60
N VAL A 96 -15.05 -10.37 -2.71
CA VAL A 96 -14.35 -10.15 -1.44
C VAL A 96 -14.54 -11.38 -0.54
N PRO A 97 -13.49 -12.14 -0.20
CA PRO A 97 -13.58 -13.28 0.70
C PRO A 97 -13.47 -12.85 2.17
N GLU A 98 -13.78 -13.77 3.08
CA GLU A 98 -13.37 -13.63 4.49
C GLU A 98 -11.83 -13.58 4.59
N MET A 99 -11.31 -12.65 5.38
CA MET A 99 -9.86 -12.49 5.54
C MET A 99 -9.47 -11.95 6.92
N ASP A 100 -8.22 -12.20 7.34
CA ASP A 100 -7.72 -11.66 8.59
C ASP A 100 -7.39 -10.16 8.45
N VAL A 101 -6.75 -9.75 7.34
CA VAL A 101 -6.31 -8.37 7.10
C VAL A 101 -6.73 -7.93 5.70
N CYS A 102 -7.41 -6.80 5.59
CA CYS A 102 -7.70 -6.15 4.32
C CYS A 102 -6.90 -4.85 4.20
N LEU A 103 -6.01 -4.77 3.21
CA LEU A 103 -5.33 -3.55 2.82
C LEU A 103 -6.20 -2.81 1.80
N VAL A 104 -6.65 -1.62 2.12
CA VAL A 104 -7.43 -0.79 1.18
C VAL A 104 -6.56 0.30 0.62
N GLU A 105 -6.31 0.27 -0.68
CA GLU A 105 -5.58 1.28 -1.44
C GLU A 105 -6.54 2.19 -2.20
N GLY A 106 -6.24 3.48 -2.25
CA GLY A 106 -7.06 4.45 -2.95
C GLY A 106 -8.13 5.10 -2.07
N SER A 107 -8.77 6.14 -2.56
CA SER A 107 -9.88 6.83 -1.91
C SER A 107 -11.22 6.26 -2.38
N CYS A 108 -12.26 6.36 -1.56
CA CYS A 108 -13.60 5.96 -1.96
C CYS A 108 -14.27 7.07 -2.76
N CYS A 109 -14.85 6.72 -3.90
CA CYS A 109 -15.73 7.61 -4.67
C CYS A 109 -17.17 7.41 -4.18
N LEU A 110 -17.77 8.44 -3.54
CA LEU A 110 -19.12 8.34 -3.00
C LEU A 110 -20.21 8.22 -4.09
N ASP A 111 -19.90 8.71 -5.29
CA ASP A 111 -20.81 8.63 -6.44
C ASP A 111 -20.77 7.27 -7.14
N ASP A 112 -19.74 6.47 -6.86
CA ASP A 112 -19.61 5.09 -7.37
C ASP A 112 -20.14 4.09 -6.32
N LYS A 113 -21.36 3.65 -6.54
CA LYS A 113 -22.02 2.70 -5.64
C LYS A 113 -21.23 1.39 -5.46
N LEU A 114 -20.59 0.92 -6.53
CA LEU A 114 -19.81 -0.32 -6.48
C LEU A 114 -18.64 -0.18 -5.53
N SER A 115 -17.85 0.90 -5.65
CA SER A 115 -16.72 1.17 -4.74
C SER A 115 -17.18 1.27 -3.27
N VAL A 116 -18.32 1.89 -3.01
CA VAL A 116 -18.89 2.00 -1.66
C VAL A 116 -19.34 0.63 -1.11
N GLU A 117 -20.00 -0.18 -1.94
CA GLU A 117 -20.46 -1.51 -1.56
C GLU A 117 -19.29 -2.47 -1.30
N GLU A 118 -18.30 -2.50 -2.18
CA GLU A 118 -17.09 -3.33 -2.02
C GLU A 118 -16.31 -2.95 -0.76
N LEU A 119 -16.19 -1.65 -0.46
CA LEU A 119 -15.51 -1.18 0.75
C LEU A 119 -16.25 -1.63 2.02
N LYS A 120 -17.58 -1.55 2.03
CA LYS A 120 -18.39 -2.03 3.15
C LYS A 120 -18.28 -3.55 3.30
N GLU A 121 -18.33 -4.29 2.21
CA GLU A 121 -18.16 -5.73 2.20
C GLU A 121 -16.77 -6.12 2.71
N ALA A 122 -15.72 -5.40 2.30
CA ALA A 122 -14.37 -5.62 2.81
C ALA A 122 -14.26 -5.36 4.32
N ARG A 123 -14.97 -4.34 4.84
CA ARG A 123 -15.03 -4.09 6.29
C ARG A 123 -15.71 -5.23 7.04
N GLU A 124 -16.83 -5.71 6.53
CA GLU A 124 -17.59 -6.79 7.17
C GLU A 124 -16.83 -8.12 7.19
N LYS A 125 -16.05 -8.39 6.13
CA LYS A 125 -15.33 -9.66 5.93
C LYS A 125 -13.89 -9.65 6.40
N SER A 126 -13.38 -8.54 6.93
CA SER A 126 -12.02 -8.45 7.46
C SER A 126 -12.00 -8.27 8.98
N LYS A 127 -11.08 -8.96 9.66
CA LYS A 127 -10.85 -8.74 11.09
C LYS A 127 -10.14 -7.43 11.36
N VAL A 128 -9.21 -7.06 10.47
CA VAL A 128 -8.45 -5.81 10.53
C VAL A 128 -8.53 -5.15 9.16
N LEU A 129 -9.05 -3.94 9.11
CA LEU A 129 -9.10 -3.13 7.89
C LEU A 129 -8.08 -2.00 7.99
N VAL A 130 -7.21 -1.91 7.00
CA VAL A 130 -6.05 -1.02 6.98
C VAL A 130 -6.21 0.00 5.86
N ALA A 131 -6.18 1.29 6.19
CA ALA A 131 -6.03 2.35 5.19
C ALA A 131 -4.58 2.38 4.71
N TYR A 132 -4.35 1.86 3.52
CA TYR A 132 -3.02 1.68 2.93
C TYR A 132 -2.70 2.81 1.96
N GLY A 133 -1.81 3.70 2.37
CA GLY A 133 -1.40 4.87 1.61
C GLY A 133 -2.24 6.12 1.88
N GLY A 134 -1.72 7.26 1.41
CA GLY A 134 -2.31 8.57 1.68
C GLY A 134 -3.69 8.78 1.06
N CYS A 135 -4.01 8.12 -0.05
CA CYS A 135 -5.34 8.22 -0.67
C CYS A 135 -6.41 7.58 0.22
N ALA A 136 -6.16 6.37 0.71
CA ALA A 136 -7.07 5.69 1.63
C ALA A 136 -7.19 6.42 2.97
N ALA A 137 -6.06 6.89 3.53
CA ALA A 137 -6.02 7.51 4.85
C ALA A 137 -6.61 8.92 4.89
N TYR A 138 -6.36 9.74 3.85
CA TYR A 138 -6.66 11.18 3.86
C TYR A 138 -7.35 11.69 2.59
N GLY A 139 -7.66 10.82 1.63
CA GLY A 139 -8.16 11.20 0.31
C GLY A 139 -7.10 11.78 -0.62
N ASN A 140 -5.96 12.24 -0.10
CA ASN A 140 -4.79 12.79 -0.79
C ASN A 140 -5.16 13.62 -2.04
N ILE A 141 -4.49 13.41 -3.18
CA ILE A 141 -4.69 14.18 -4.42
C ILE A 141 -6.10 14.01 -5.00
N THR A 142 -6.72 12.85 -4.80
CA THR A 142 -8.07 12.56 -5.34
C THR A 142 -9.15 13.46 -4.73
N ARG A 143 -8.99 13.95 -3.49
CA ARG A 143 -9.92 14.91 -2.87
C ARG A 143 -10.08 16.21 -3.66
N PHE A 144 -9.08 16.58 -4.44
CA PHE A 144 -9.10 17.81 -5.24
C PHE A 144 -9.65 17.59 -6.65
N CYS A 145 -9.96 16.36 -7.02
CA CYS A 145 -10.64 16.02 -8.26
C CYS A 145 -12.13 16.34 -8.12
N ARG A 146 -12.52 17.58 -8.41
CA ARG A 146 -13.91 18.03 -8.33
C ARG A 146 -14.35 18.56 -9.69
N GLY A 147 -15.12 17.77 -10.43
CA GLY A 147 -15.72 18.20 -11.70
C GLY A 147 -14.71 18.70 -12.72
N GLY A 148 -13.44 18.34 -12.59
CA GLY A 148 -12.37 18.72 -13.50
C GLY A 148 -12.39 17.87 -14.77
N GLN A 149 -11.57 18.27 -15.74
CA GLN A 149 -11.47 17.57 -17.04
C GLN A 149 -11.04 16.11 -16.95
N TRP A 150 -10.54 15.67 -15.80
CA TRP A 150 -10.06 14.31 -15.53
C TRP A 150 -11.08 13.42 -14.84
N ASN A 151 -12.18 14.00 -14.35
CA ASN A 151 -13.23 13.23 -13.71
C ASN A 151 -14.24 12.76 -14.74
N GLN A 152 -14.68 11.52 -14.60
CA GLN A 152 -15.84 11.06 -15.32
C GLN A 152 -17.11 11.66 -14.70
N PRO A 153 -18.18 11.93 -15.46
CA PRO A 153 -19.47 12.32 -14.90
C PRO A 153 -19.94 11.30 -13.83
N GLY A 154 -20.33 11.78 -12.68
CA GLY A 154 -20.75 10.96 -11.55
C GLY A 154 -19.60 10.39 -10.68
N GLN A 155 -18.38 10.94 -10.83
CA GLN A 155 -17.22 10.59 -10.01
C GLN A 155 -16.58 11.89 -9.47
N GLU A 156 -17.33 12.63 -8.67
CA GLU A 156 -16.91 13.95 -8.22
C GLU A 156 -16.51 14.02 -6.74
N ALA A 157 -16.96 13.08 -5.93
CA ALA A 157 -16.75 13.07 -4.48
C ALA A 157 -15.82 11.94 -4.05
N PHE A 158 -14.52 12.24 -3.94
CA PHE A 158 -13.51 11.32 -3.44
C PHE A 158 -13.18 11.64 -1.98
N VAL A 159 -13.31 10.65 -1.12
CA VAL A 159 -13.13 10.79 0.33
C VAL A 159 -12.16 9.74 0.88
N PRO A 160 -11.52 9.99 2.05
CA PRO A 160 -10.81 8.92 2.76
C PRO A 160 -11.79 7.81 3.14
N ILE A 161 -11.28 6.58 3.24
CA ILE A 161 -12.16 5.43 3.49
C ILE A 161 -12.86 5.47 4.84
N SER A 162 -12.30 6.21 5.81
CA SER A 162 -12.91 6.43 7.13
C SER A 162 -14.21 7.26 7.10
N GLU A 163 -14.52 7.92 5.99
CA GLU A 163 -15.84 8.55 5.80
C GLU A 163 -16.94 7.52 5.43
N VAL A 164 -16.57 6.29 5.16
CA VAL A 164 -17.50 5.23 4.72
C VAL A 164 -17.55 4.07 5.71
N VAL A 165 -16.41 3.67 6.27
CA VAL A 165 -16.28 2.54 7.19
C VAL A 165 -15.28 2.82 8.29
N ASP A 166 -15.41 2.14 9.43
CA ASP A 166 -14.41 2.20 10.50
C ASP A 166 -13.11 1.51 10.06
N VAL A 167 -12.00 2.18 10.30
CA VAL A 167 -10.65 1.73 9.97
C VAL A 167 -9.87 1.41 11.24
N ASP A 168 -9.18 0.28 11.27
CA ASP A 168 -8.42 -0.18 12.43
C ASP A 168 -6.99 0.39 12.45
N LEU A 169 -6.36 0.54 11.27
CA LEU A 169 -4.96 0.93 11.15
C LEU A 169 -4.73 1.83 9.93
N TYR A 170 -3.90 2.85 10.11
CA TYR A 170 -3.42 3.70 9.00
C TYR A 170 -1.95 3.41 8.71
N ILE A 171 -1.62 3.17 7.44
CA ILE A 171 -0.25 3.21 6.91
C ILE A 171 -0.19 4.42 5.97
N PRO A 172 0.09 5.62 6.50
CA PRO A 172 0.08 6.86 5.72
C PRO A 172 1.27 6.92 4.74
N SER A 173 1.34 7.95 3.96
CA SER A 173 2.36 8.28 2.93
C SER A 173 1.90 7.95 1.51
N CYS A 174 2.60 8.52 0.53
CA CYS A 174 2.21 8.39 -0.88
C CYS A 174 3.45 8.17 -1.76
N PRO A 175 3.81 6.89 -2.02
CA PRO A 175 3.36 5.69 -1.32
C PRO A 175 4.05 5.51 0.04
N PRO A 176 3.63 4.56 0.89
CA PRO A 176 4.36 4.14 2.08
C PRO A 176 5.73 3.56 1.73
N CYS A 177 6.68 3.67 2.65
CA CYS A 177 8.00 3.10 2.48
C CYS A 177 7.93 1.54 2.52
N PRO A 178 8.61 0.81 1.59
CA PRO A 178 8.61 -0.67 1.60
C PRO A 178 9.02 -1.28 2.94
N GLN A 179 9.96 -0.63 3.64
CA GLN A 179 10.41 -1.04 4.97
C GLN A 179 9.29 -1.00 6.01
N GLU A 180 8.48 0.06 6.00
CA GLU A 180 7.36 0.23 6.93
C GLU A 180 6.25 -0.78 6.63
N VAL A 181 5.92 -0.98 5.37
CA VAL A 181 4.93 -1.98 4.93
C VAL A 181 5.32 -3.37 5.45
N ARG A 182 6.58 -3.76 5.27
CA ARG A 182 7.10 -5.03 5.78
C ARG A 182 7.00 -5.12 7.29
N ASN A 183 7.40 -4.07 8.01
CA ASN A 183 7.36 -4.06 9.47
C ASN A 183 5.91 -4.16 9.99
N VAL A 184 4.98 -3.42 9.40
CA VAL A 184 3.55 -3.49 9.76
C VAL A 184 2.99 -4.89 9.47
N ALA A 185 3.33 -5.51 8.33
CA ALA A 185 2.88 -6.87 8.01
C ALA A 185 3.35 -7.90 9.03
N VAL A 186 4.62 -7.82 9.46
CA VAL A 186 5.17 -8.70 10.51
C VAL A 186 4.47 -8.44 11.85
N MET A 187 4.26 -7.18 12.22
CA MET A 187 3.58 -6.84 13.48
C MET A 187 2.11 -7.27 13.46
N ALA A 188 1.40 -7.14 12.35
CA ALA A 188 0.04 -7.66 12.20
C ALA A 188 -0.01 -9.18 12.39
N TYR A 189 0.92 -9.90 11.78
CA TYR A 189 1.04 -11.34 12.00
C TYR A 189 1.28 -11.69 13.48
N LEU A 190 2.23 -11.01 14.14
CA LEU A 190 2.53 -11.25 15.56
C LEU A 190 1.35 -10.89 16.47
N LEU A 191 0.57 -9.87 16.12
CA LEU A 191 -0.65 -9.51 16.86
C LEU A 191 -1.71 -10.62 16.78
N LEU A 192 -1.88 -11.23 15.61
CA LEU A 192 -2.92 -12.22 15.35
C LEU A 192 -2.52 -13.64 15.77
N ARG A 193 -1.24 -14.02 15.63
CA ARG A 193 -0.75 -15.41 15.80
C ARG A 193 0.39 -15.54 16.81
N GLY A 194 0.96 -14.44 17.31
CA GLY A 194 2.07 -14.44 18.24
C GLY A 194 1.68 -14.90 19.66
N ASN A 195 2.71 -15.18 20.45
CA ASN A 195 2.55 -15.37 21.89
C ASN A 195 2.31 -14.04 22.61
N GLU A 196 2.04 -14.05 23.92
CA GLU A 196 1.69 -12.83 24.68
C GLU A 196 2.79 -11.75 24.68
N GLU A 197 4.06 -12.13 24.65
CA GLU A 197 5.17 -11.16 24.57
C GLU A 197 5.24 -10.54 23.17
N GLN A 198 5.06 -11.34 22.11
CA GLN A 198 5.02 -10.89 20.72
C GLN A 198 3.81 -9.98 20.46
N LYS A 199 2.65 -10.32 21.02
CA LYS A 199 1.45 -9.47 20.93
C LYS A 199 1.67 -8.12 21.62
N LYS A 200 2.31 -8.07 22.77
CA LYS A 200 2.66 -6.81 23.45
C LYS A 200 3.60 -5.95 22.60
N LEU A 201 4.62 -6.56 22.00
CA LEU A 201 5.54 -5.86 21.10
C LEU A 201 4.79 -5.31 19.87
N ALA A 202 3.97 -6.14 19.23
CA ALA A 202 3.18 -5.75 18.08
C ALA A 202 2.20 -4.61 18.41
N THR A 203 1.50 -4.70 19.53
CA THR A 203 0.59 -3.66 20.01
C THR A 203 1.35 -2.35 20.24
N ALA A 204 2.49 -2.37 20.89
CA ALA A 204 3.29 -1.18 21.14
C ALA A 204 3.74 -0.50 19.83
N TYR A 205 4.12 -1.30 18.82
CA TYR A 205 4.52 -0.79 17.51
C TYR A 205 3.33 -0.21 16.72
N LEU A 206 2.19 -0.91 16.72
CA LEU A 206 1.01 -0.52 15.94
C LEU A 206 0.17 0.59 16.60
N THR A 207 0.29 0.80 17.90
CA THR A 207 -0.52 1.79 18.65
C THR A 207 -0.54 3.19 18.00
N PRO A 208 0.58 3.80 17.57
CA PRO A 208 0.54 5.12 16.92
C PRO A 208 -0.30 5.12 15.63
N LEU A 209 -0.24 4.04 14.85
CA LEU A 209 -0.98 3.90 13.59
C LEU A 209 -2.47 3.65 13.84
N MET A 210 -2.81 2.91 14.90
CA MET A 210 -4.18 2.71 15.37
C MET A 210 -4.80 4.01 15.88
N GLN A 211 -4.03 4.83 16.62
CA GLN A 211 -4.48 6.13 17.08
C GLN A 211 -4.75 7.12 15.93
N LEU A 212 -3.98 7.03 14.84
CA LEU A 212 -4.25 7.82 13.64
C LEU A 212 -5.57 7.39 13.00
N ALA A 213 -5.85 6.09 12.92
CA ALA A 213 -7.09 5.56 12.39
C ALA A 213 -8.30 6.01 13.24
N GLN A 214 -8.20 5.90 14.57
CA GLN A 214 -9.22 6.36 15.49
C GLN A 214 -9.57 7.84 15.27
N ARG A 215 -8.57 8.71 15.16
CA ARG A 215 -8.79 10.15 14.86
C ARG A 215 -9.45 10.37 13.51
N GLY A 216 -9.12 9.56 12.51
CA GLY A 216 -9.76 9.60 11.19
C GLY A 216 -11.24 9.24 11.28
N ASN A 217 -11.58 8.17 11.98
CA ASN A 217 -12.95 7.72 12.20
C ASN A 217 -13.77 8.79 12.96
N GLU A 218 -13.20 9.38 14.03
CA GLU A 218 -13.87 10.43 14.83
C GLU A 218 -14.07 11.75 14.06
N ALA A 219 -13.17 12.08 13.13
CA ALA A 219 -13.27 13.30 12.33
C ALA A 219 -14.33 13.22 11.23
N CYS A 220 -14.74 12.01 10.85
CA CYS A 220 -15.69 11.75 9.77
C CYS A 220 -17.09 11.33 10.28
N GLY A 221 -17.22 11.00 11.56
CA GLY A 221 -18.51 10.70 12.24
C GLY A 221 -19.14 11.94 12.82
#